data_c82af2c5d0513220618c64eb1fe024f8
#
_entry.id   c82af2c5d0513220618c64eb1fe024f8
#
_cell.length_a   1.000
_cell.length_b   1.000
_cell.length_c   1.000
_cell.angle_alpha   90.00
_cell.angle_beta   90.00
_cell.angle_gamma   90.00
#
_symmetry.space_group_name_H-M   'P 1'
#
loop_
_entity.id
_entity.type
_entity.pdbx_description
1 polymer ?
#
loop_
_entity_poly.entity_id
_entity_poly.type
_entity_poly.pdbx_seq_one_letter_code
_entity_poly.pdbx_strand_id
1 'polypeptide(L)'
;RDYTYIDDVVKSLILVMNKLKGNDIMNVSNQKEYTVKQLAETIKKLTGSKSKIKFIESPAGRNDYETERRFGSSKKLKKLIGYAPSTTLLKGLSETINYYRKSK
;
A
#
# COMPACT_ATOMS: atom_id res chain seq x y z
N ARG A 1 4.99 1.35 -7.33
CA ARG A 1 4.89 0.73 -6.00
C ARG A 1 3.55 0.05 -5.81
N ASP A 2 3.55 -1.00 -5.01
CA ASP A 2 2.32 -1.64 -4.55
C ASP A 2 1.95 -1.04 -3.18
N TYR A 3 0.88 -0.27 -3.14
CA TYR A 3 0.38 0.35 -1.91
C TYR A 3 -0.70 -0.53 -1.31
N THR A 4 -0.42 -1.11 -0.16
CA THR A 4 -1.35 -1.96 0.58
C THR A 4 -1.94 -1.20 1.76
N TYR A 5 -3.27 -1.19 1.88
CA TYR A 5 -3.96 -0.49 2.97
C TYR A 5 -3.75 -1.22 4.30
N ILE A 6 -3.60 -0.44 5.37
CA ILE A 6 -3.21 -0.98 6.67
C ILE A 6 -4.21 -2.00 7.23
N ASP A 7 -5.51 -1.78 7.08
CA ASP A 7 -6.51 -2.71 7.58
C ASP A 7 -6.48 -4.06 6.85
N ASP A 8 -6.14 -4.06 5.56
CA ASP A 8 -5.91 -5.30 4.80
C ASP A 8 -4.71 -6.08 5.36
N VAL A 9 -3.65 -5.37 5.78
CA VAL A 9 -2.47 -5.99 6.40
C VAL A 9 -2.83 -6.56 7.75
N VAL A 10 -3.47 -5.77 8.62
CA VAL A 10 -3.90 -6.21 9.96
C VAL A 10 -4.82 -7.41 9.88
N LYS A 11 -5.82 -7.37 8.98
CA LYS A 11 -6.72 -8.50 8.75
C LYS A 11 -5.98 -9.75 8.30
N SER A 12 -5.00 -9.59 7.40
CA SER A 12 -4.15 -10.70 6.96
C SER A 12 -3.40 -11.34 8.12
N LEU A 13 -2.80 -10.52 9.01
CA LEU A 13 -2.07 -10.99 10.18
C LEU A 13 -2.98 -11.76 11.16
N ILE A 14 -4.16 -11.23 11.48
CA ILE A 14 -5.14 -11.89 12.35
C ILE A 14 -5.57 -13.24 11.77
N LEU A 15 -5.84 -13.29 10.46
CA LEU A 15 -6.23 -14.54 9.80
C LEU A 15 -5.09 -15.56 9.76
N VAL A 16 -3.85 -15.11 9.57
CA VAL A 16 -2.67 -15.98 9.64
C VAL A 16 -2.51 -16.56 11.04
N MET A 17 -2.60 -15.73 12.09
CA MET A 17 -2.52 -16.18 13.48
C MET A 17 -3.58 -17.25 13.81
N ASN A 18 -4.77 -17.14 13.26
CA ASN A 18 -5.89 -18.02 13.56
C ASN A 18 -5.89 -19.32 12.71
N LYS A 19 -5.33 -19.28 11.50
CA LYS A 19 -5.48 -20.39 10.54
C LYS A 19 -4.17 -21.13 10.24
N LEU A 20 -3.02 -20.47 10.37
CA LEU A 20 -1.75 -21.09 10.05
C LEU A 20 -1.29 -21.99 11.19
N LYS A 21 -0.96 -23.25 10.84
CA LYS A 21 -0.28 -24.18 11.77
C LYS A 21 1.21 -24.23 11.38
N GLY A 22 2.07 -23.97 12.35
CA GLY A 22 3.51 -23.95 12.13
C GLY A 22 4.04 -22.61 11.61
N ASN A 23 5.22 -22.63 10.98
CA ASN A 23 5.92 -21.43 10.49
C ASN A 23 5.91 -21.39 8.97
N ASP A 24 5.65 -20.23 8.40
CA ASP A 24 5.72 -20.02 6.96
C ASP A 24 6.04 -18.55 6.62
N ILE A 25 6.50 -18.29 5.40
CA ILE A 25 6.79 -16.97 4.88
C ILE A 25 5.82 -16.68 3.72
N MET A 26 5.14 -15.56 3.79
CA MET A 26 4.22 -15.13 2.74
C MET A 26 4.22 -13.61 2.57
N ASN A 27 3.97 -13.15 1.36
CA ASN A 27 3.82 -11.74 1.08
C ASN A 27 2.37 -11.28 1.31
N VAL A 28 2.22 -10.08 1.85
CA VAL A 28 0.95 -9.34 1.94
C VAL A 28 1.05 -8.17 0.99
N SER A 29 0.31 -8.20 -0.12
CA SER A 29 0.43 -7.26 -1.22
C SER A 29 -0.94 -7.06 -1.88
N ASN A 30 -1.25 -5.84 -2.29
CA ASN A 30 -2.49 -5.52 -3.01
C ASN A 30 -2.44 -5.95 -4.48
N GLN A 31 -1.24 -6.29 -4.98
CA GLN A 31 -1.01 -6.78 -6.35
C GLN A 31 -1.43 -5.76 -7.44
N LYS A 32 -1.48 -4.46 -7.08
CA LYS A 32 -1.75 -3.36 -8.00
C LYS A 32 -0.64 -2.33 -7.90
N GLU A 33 -0.08 -2.00 -9.03
CA GLU A 33 1.05 -1.08 -9.11
C GLU A 33 0.58 0.33 -9.48
N TYR A 34 1.07 1.31 -8.75
CA TYR A 34 0.84 2.73 -8.99
C TYR A 34 2.16 3.50 -8.97
N THR A 35 2.25 4.54 -9.77
CA THR A 35 3.37 5.47 -9.72
C THR A 35 3.23 6.43 -8.53
N VAL A 36 4.35 6.98 -8.07
CA VAL A 36 4.34 8.03 -7.04
C VAL A 36 3.57 9.27 -7.53
N LYS A 37 3.62 9.56 -8.83
CA LYS A 37 2.83 10.63 -9.46
C LYS A 37 1.33 10.39 -9.28
N GLN A 38 0.85 9.18 -9.62
CA GLN A 38 -0.56 8.82 -9.45
C GLN A 38 -1.01 8.92 -7.99
N LEU A 39 -0.16 8.50 -7.04
CA LEU A 39 -0.42 8.67 -5.61
C LEU A 39 -0.60 10.15 -5.25
N ALA A 40 0.36 11.00 -5.63
CA ALA A 40 0.33 12.43 -5.34
C ALA A 40 -0.89 13.13 -5.96
N GLU A 41 -1.23 12.83 -7.21
CA GLU A 41 -2.40 13.34 -7.91
C GLU A 41 -3.71 12.92 -7.21
N THR A 42 -3.78 11.67 -6.77
CA THR A 42 -4.96 11.17 -6.04
C THR A 42 -5.13 11.85 -4.69
N ILE A 43 -4.04 12.03 -3.92
CA ILE A 43 -4.07 12.76 -2.65
C ILE A 43 -4.51 14.20 -2.88
N LYS A 44 -3.92 14.88 -3.86
CA LYS A 44 -4.27 16.26 -4.21
C LYS A 44 -5.77 16.40 -4.53
N LYS A 45 -6.32 15.48 -5.33
CA LYS A 45 -7.75 15.45 -5.67
C LYS A 45 -8.63 15.24 -4.44
N LEU A 46 -8.31 14.26 -3.59
CA LEU A 46 -9.10 13.92 -2.40
C LEU A 46 -9.07 15.00 -1.32
N THR A 47 -7.98 15.74 -1.22
CA THR A 47 -7.82 16.83 -0.24
C THR A 47 -8.30 18.18 -0.73
N GLY A 48 -8.58 18.34 -2.03
CA GLY A 48 -8.86 19.62 -2.66
C GLY A 48 -7.65 20.58 -2.67
N SER A 49 -6.44 20.04 -2.49
CA SER A 49 -5.22 20.84 -2.37
C SER A 49 -4.89 21.59 -3.66
N LYS A 50 -4.54 22.88 -3.54
CA LYS A 50 -4.03 23.73 -4.62
C LYS A 50 -2.51 23.64 -4.79
N SER A 51 -1.81 22.84 -3.96
CA SER A 51 -0.35 22.68 -4.02
C SER A 51 0.10 22.17 -5.40
N LYS A 52 1.22 22.68 -5.88
CA LYS A 52 1.83 22.22 -7.12
C LYS A 52 2.65 20.96 -6.85
N ILE A 53 2.55 19.97 -7.73
CA ILE A 53 3.44 18.79 -7.72
C ILE A 53 4.70 19.19 -8.47
N LYS A 54 5.86 19.06 -7.82
CA LYS A 54 7.17 19.36 -8.42
C LYS A 54 8.02 18.09 -8.41
N PHE A 55 8.61 17.78 -9.56
CA PHE A 55 9.63 16.73 -9.67
C PHE A 55 10.99 17.34 -9.36
N ILE A 56 11.75 16.66 -8.55
CA ILE A 56 13.15 17.00 -8.24
C ILE A 56 14.02 15.80 -8.57
N GLU A 57 15.30 16.05 -8.82
CA GLU A 57 16.28 14.99 -8.97
C GLU A 57 16.38 14.16 -7.69
N SER A 58 16.67 12.87 -7.84
CA SER A 58 16.91 11.99 -6.69
C SER A 58 18.18 12.44 -5.96
N PRO A 59 18.18 12.49 -4.62
CA PRO A 59 19.40 12.77 -3.87
C PRO A 59 20.52 11.83 -4.27
N ALA A 60 21.75 12.35 -4.31
CA ALA A 60 22.92 11.57 -4.65
C ALA A 60 23.05 10.33 -3.74
N GLY A 61 23.41 9.18 -4.33
CA GLY A 61 23.57 7.89 -3.64
C GLY A 61 22.28 7.11 -3.40
N ARG A 62 21.10 7.67 -3.72
CA ARG A 62 19.83 6.97 -3.54
C ARG A 62 19.48 6.04 -4.70
N ASN A 63 19.94 6.37 -5.90
CA ASN A 63 19.64 5.60 -7.12
C ASN A 63 20.28 4.20 -7.11
N ASP A 64 21.37 4.00 -6.38
CA ASP A 64 22.11 2.73 -6.34
C ASP A 64 21.36 1.62 -5.60
N TYR A 65 20.37 1.98 -4.77
CA TYR A 65 19.62 1.06 -3.90
C TYR A 65 18.12 1.04 -4.19
N GLU A 66 17.60 1.91 -5.06
CA GLU A 66 16.18 1.97 -5.38
C GLU A 66 15.83 1.09 -6.56
N THR A 67 15.03 0.07 -6.28
CA THR A 67 14.39 -0.73 -7.32
C THR A 67 13.29 0.10 -7.99
N GLU A 68 13.32 0.22 -9.33
CA GLU A 68 12.31 0.95 -10.11
C GLU A 68 10.88 0.45 -9.84
N ARG A 69 10.74 -0.87 -9.72
CA ARG A 69 9.44 -1.52 -9.46
C ARG A 69 9.52 -2.38 -8.21
N ARG A 70 8.55 -2.20 -7.30
CA ARG A 70 8.33 -3.10 -6.17
C ARG A 70 6.89 -3.55 -6.19
N PHE A 71 6.72 -4.83 -6.42
CA PHE A 71 5.44 -5.44 -6.68
C PHE A 71 5.44 -6.86 -6.09
N GLY A 72 4.44 -7.16 -5.29
CA GLY A 72 4.32 -8.44 -4.58
C GLY A 72 3.21 -9.32 -5.15
N SER A 73 3.13 -10.55 -4.63
CA SER A 73 2.04 -11.48 -4.92
C SER A 73 1.50 -12.08 -3.63
N SER A 74 0.21 -11.94 -3.40
CA SER A 74 -0.52 -12.54 -2.27
C SER A 74 -1.18 -13.88 -2.61
N LYS A 75 -0.78 -14.53 -3.71
CA LYS A 75 -1.35 -15.83 -4.12
C LYS A 75 -1.20 -16.89 -3.04
N LYS A 76 0.00 -16.99 -2.43
CA LYS A 76 0.27 -17.94 -1.34
C LYS A 76 -0.60 -17.63 -0.12
N LEU A 77 -0.66 -16.37 0.28
CA LEU A 77 -1.52 -15.90 1.36
C LEU A 77 -2.98 -16.30 1.12
N LYS A 78 -3.53 -15.98 -0.06
CA LYS A 78 -4.91 -16.33 -0.42
C LYS A 78 -5.16 -17.83 -0.37
N LYS A 79 -4.22 -18.65 -0.84
CA LYS A 79 -4.34 -20.12 -0.79
C LYS A 79 -4.39 -20.64 0.64
N LEU A 80 -3.60 -20.07 1.57
CA LEU A 80 -3.48 -20.57 2.94
C LEU A 80 -4.59 -20.08 3.86
N ILE A 81 -5.00 -18.82 3.74
CA ILE A 81 -5.98 -18.23 4.67
C ILE A 81 -7.31 -17.83 4.02
N GLY A 82 -7.46 -17.98 2.70
CA GLY A 82 -8.68 -17.62 1.97
C GLY A 82 -8.88 -16.12 1.74
N TYR A 83 -7.87 -15.30 2.03
CA TYR A 83 -7.95 -13.84 1.96
C TYR A 83 -6.72 -13.24 1.26
N ALA A 84 -6.91 -12.14 0.57
CA ALA A 84 -5.83 -11.28 0.06
C ALA A 84 -6.28 -9.82 0.13
N PRO A 85 -5.36 -8.86 0.30
CA PRO A 85 -5.65 -7.43 0.21
C PRO A 85 -6.40 -7.08 -1.07
N SER A 86 -7.41 -6.21 -0.95
CA SER A 86 -8.26 -5.81 -2.08
C SER A 86 -8.70 -4.35 -2.04
N THR A 87 -8.36 -3.61 -0.99
CA THR A 87 -8.70 -2.20 -0.85
C THR A 87 -8.03 -1.38 -1.95
N THR A 88 -8.83 -0.66 -2.73
CA THR A 88 -8.31 0.19 -3.80
C THR A 88 -7.51 1.37 -3.25
N LEU A 89 -6.56 1.90 -4.03
CA LEU A 89 -5.78 3.08 -3.65
C LEU A 89 -6.68 4.25 -3.25
N LEU A 90 -7.73 4.50 -4.03
CA LEU A 90 -8.68 5.58 -3.77
C LEU A 90 -9.38 5.42 -2.41
N LYS A 91 -9.89 4.22 -2.13
CA LYS A 91 -10.56 3.92 -0.86
C LYS A 91 -9.60 4.03 0.32
N GLY A 92 -8.44 3.38 0.25
CA GLY A 92 -7.43 3.42 1.32
C GLY A 92 -6.95 4.84 1.62
N LEU A 93 -6.72 5.66 0.58
CA LEU A 93 -6.36 7.07 0.76
C LEU A 93 -7.49 7.89 1.37
N SER A 94 -8.74 7.68 0.96
CA SER A 94 -9.89 8.38 1.55
C SER A 94 -9.99 8.11 3.06
N GLU A 95 -9.87 6.85 3.48
CA GLU A 95 -9.90 6.48 4.89
C GLU A 95 -8.72 7.09 5.66
N THR A 96 -7.52 7.03 5.09
CA THR A 96 -6.30 7.62 5.67
C THR A 96 -6.47 9.13 5.86
N ILE A 97 -6.95 9.84 4.85
CA ILE A 97 -7.18 11.30 4.93
C ILE A 97 -8.23 11.62 5.98
N ASN A 98 -9.32 10.84 6.05
CA ASN A 98 -10.36 11.03 7.06
C ASN A 98 -9.81 10.81 8.48
N TYR A 99 -8.97 9.81 8.68
CA TYR A 99 -8.30 9.59 9.96
C TYR A 99 -7.48 10.81 10.39
N TYR A 100 -6.62 11.34 9.52
CA TYR A 100 -5.80 12.52 9.85
C TYR A 100 -6.63 13.80 10.05
N ARG A 101 -7.77 13.93 9.38
CA ARG A 101 -8.68 15.07 9.60
C ARG A 101 -9.38 15.03 10.95
N LYS A 102 -9.70 13.83 11.45
CA LYS A 102 -10.34 13.65 12.76
C LYS A 102 -9.34 13.71 13.92
N SER A 103 -8.08 13.43 13.68
CA SER A 103 -7.02 13.44 14.69
C SER A 103 -6.44 14.85 14.97
N LYS A 104 -6.93 15.85 14.27
CA LYS A 104 -6.64 17.27 14.55
C LYS A 104 -7.80 17.92 15.29
#